data_7dea04d646e683b296072887ad8d95a6
#
_entry.id   7dea04d646e683b296072887ad8d95a6
#
_cell.length_a   1.000
_cell.length_b   1.000
_cell.length_c   1.000
_cell.angle_alpha   90.00
_cell.angle_beta   90.00
_cell.angle_gamma   90.00
#
_symmetry.space_group_name_H-M   'P 1'
#
loop_
_entity.id
_entity.type
_entity.pdbx_description
1 polymer ?
#
loop_
_entity_poly.entity_id
_entity_poly.type
_entity_poly.pdbx_seq_one_letter_code
_entity_poly.pdbx_strand_id
1 'polypeptide(L)' 'MDIGHKIKQLRIQNDLTLEELASRSELTKGFLSQLERNLTSPSISTLEDILEALGSSLSDFFKEEK' A
#
# COMPACT_ATOMS: atom_id res chain seq x y z
N MET A 1 5.32 11.07 7.63
CA MET A 1 4.31 10.57 6.68
C MET A 1 3.68 9.29 7.19
N ASP A 2 2.40 9.18 7.05
CA ASP A 2 1.66 7.99 7.46
C ASP A 2 1.53 7.04 6.28
N ILE A 3 2.46 6.10 6.17
CA ILE A 3 2.54 5.18 5.04
C ILE A 3 1.31 4.28 4.96
N GLY A 4 0.90 3.75 6.11
CA GLY A 4 -0.24 2.83 6.13
C GLY A 4 -1.54 3.49 5.69
N HIS A 5 -1.79 4.70 6.18
CA HIS A 5 -2.99 5.44 5.82
C HIS A 5 -3.00 5.78 4.33
N LYS A 6 -1.85 6.15 3.80
CA LYS A 6 -1.74 6.51 2.38
C LYS A 6 -1.96 5.30 1.48
N ILE A 7 -1.44 4.13 1.88
CA ILE A 7 -1.70 2.89 1.15
C ILE A 7 -3.19 2.58 1.14
N LYS A 8 -3.84 2.72 2.30
CA LYS A 8 -5.28 2.48 2.40
C LYS A 8 -6.06 3.40 1.48
N GLN A 9 -5.71 4.70 1.46
CA GLN A 9 -6.38 5.66 0.58
C GLN A 9 -6.22 5.27 -0.89
N LEU A 10 -5.02 4.90 -1.31
CA LEU A 10 -4.77 4.48 -2.68
C LEU A 10 -5.56 3.22 -3.03
N ARG A 11 -5.63 2.28 -2.08
CA ARG A 11 -6.40 1.05 -2.28
C ARG A 11 -7.87 1.38 -2.52
N ILE A 12 -8.45 2.22 -1.67
CA ILE A 12 -9.86 2.61 -1.78
C ILE A 12 -10.11 3.37 -3.07
N GLN A 13 -9.20 4.27 -3.45
CA GLN A 13 -9.31 5.01 -4.71
C GLN A 13 -9.30 4.11 -5.93
N ASN A 14 -8.69 2.93 -5.82
CA ASN A 14 -8.64 1.95 -6.89
C ASN A 14 -9.75 0.91 -6.76
N ASP A 15 -10.68 1.10 -5.84
CA ASP A 15 -11.82 0.20 -5.62
C ASP A 15 -11.38 -1.23 -5.29
N LEU A 16 -10.29 -1.37 -4.54
CA LEU A 16 -9.77 -2.69 -4.17
C LEU A 16 -10.08 -3.02 -2.72
N THR A 17 -10.44 -4.27 -2.47
CA THR A 17 -10.53 -4.79 -1.12
C THR A 17 -9.12 -5.14 -0.63
N LEU A 18 -8.97 -5.35 0.69
CA LEU A 18 -7.70 -5.82 1.25
C LEU A 18 -7.27 -7.13 0.60
N GLU A 19 -8.22 -8.04 0.40
CA GLU A 19 -7.93 -9.33 -0.22
C GLU A 19 -7.45 -9.19 -1.65
N GLU A 20 -8.06 -8.29 -2.41
CA GLU A 20 -7.66 -8.05 -3.78
C GLU A 20 -6.25 -7.46 -3.87
N LEU A 21 -5.94 -6.48 -3.02
CA LEU A 21 -4.60 -5.90 -3.02
C LEU A 21 -3.57 -6.92 -2.55
N ALA A 22 -3.90 -7.72 -1.53
CA ALA A 22 -2.99 -8.75 -1.04
C ALA A 22 -2.67 -9.75 -2.15
N SER A 23 -3.69 -10.19 -2.88
CA SER A 23 -3.51 -11.14 -3.99
C SER A 23 -2.61 -10.54 -5.08
N ARG A 24 -2.84 -9.29 -5.46
CA ARG A 24 -2.08 -8.64 -6.52
C ARG A 24 -0.62 -8.38 -6.15
N SER A 25 -0.35 -8.17 -4.87
CA SER A 25 1.00 -7.89 -4.38
C SER A 25 1.67 -9.12 -3.77
N GLU A 26 1.02 -10.29 -3.86
CA GLU A 26 1.52 -11.56 -3.33
C GLU A 26 1.78 -11.51 -1.83
N LEU A 27 0.90 -10.81 -1.11
CA LEU A 27 0.96 -10.66 0.35
C LEU A 27 -0.28 -11.27 0.97
N THR A 28 -0.29 -11.36 2.30
CA THR A 28 -1.47 -11.82 3.01
C THR A 28 -2.36 -10.64 3.39
N LYS A 29 -3.65 -10.91 3.50
CA LYS A 29 -4.60 -9.91 3.97
C LYS A 29 -4.23 -9.41 5.37
N GLY A 30 -3.81 -10.33 6.25
CA GLY A 30 -3.42 -9.97 7.61
C GLY A 30 -2.25 -9.01 7.65
N PHE A 31 -1.24 -9.25 6.81
CA PHE A 31 -0.09 -8.35 6.73
C PHE A 31 -0.52 -6.97 6.27
N LEU A 32 -1.31 -6.91 5.20
CA LEU A 32 -1.79 -5.62 4.68
C LEU A 32 -2.66 -4.89 5.70
N SER A 33 -3.51 -5.60 6.42
CA SER A 33 -4.33 -5.00 7.45
C SER A 33 -3.47 -4.33 8.52
N GLN A 34 -2.43 -5.03 8.98
CA GLN A 34 -1.51 -4.47 9.95
C GLN A 34 -0.74 -3.28 9.40
N LEU A 35 -0.34 -3.38 8.15
CA LEU A 35 0.40 -2.31 7.48
C LEU A 35 -0.44 -1.03 7.38
N GLU A 36 -1.69 -1.16 6.97
CA GLU A 36 -2.59 -0.01 6.84
C GLU A 36 -2.91 0.63 8.18
N ARG A 37 -2.80 -0.13 9.26
CA ARG A 37 -3.01 0.38 10.61
C ARG A 37 -1.71 0.85 11.28
N ASN A 38 -0.61 0.86 10.54
CA ASN A 38 0.72 1.26 11.02
C ASN A 38 1.23 0.39 12.17
N LEU A 39 0.81 -0.87 12.23
CA LEU A 39 1.29 -1.82 13.21
C LEU A 39 2.58 -2.49 12.76
N THR A 40 2.93 -2.36 11.50
CA THR A 40 4.18 -2.86 10.93
C THR A 40 4.61 -1.92 9.81
N SER A 41 5.87 -2.03 9.41
CA SER A 41 6.41 -1.21 8.31
C SER A 41 6.84 -2.13 7.17
N PRO A 42 6.63 -1.73 5.93
CA PRO A 42 7.09 -2.53 4.79
C PRO A 42 8.57 -2.27 4.52
N SER A 43 9.25 -3.28 3.95
CA SER A 43 10.54 -3.02 3.33
C SER A 43 10.31 -2.19 2.06
N ILE A 44 11.37 -1.60 1.53
CA ILE A 44 11.26 -0.84 0.27
C ILE A 44 10.78 -1.77 -0.85
N SER A 45 11.31 -2.98 -0.91
CA SER A 45 10.90 -3.95 -1.92
C SER A 45 9.41 -4.28 -1.83
N THR A 46 8.92 -4.53 -0.61
CA THR A 46 7.50 -4.82 -0.40
C THR A 46 6.63 -3.61 -0.76
N LEU A 47 7.08 -2.42 -0.38
CA LEU A 47 6.35 -1.21 -0.72
C LEU A 47 6.26 -1.02 -2.23
N GLU A 48 7.35 -1.28 -2.97
CA GLU A 48 7.33 -1.21 -4.43
C GLU A 48 6.30 -2.17 -5.02
N ASP A 49 6.23 -3.40 -4.49
CA ASP A 49 5.26 -4.39 -4.98
C ASP A 49 3.83 -3.91 -4.76
N ILE A 50 3.56 -3.34 -3.58
CA ILE A 50 2.24 -2.80 -3.26
C ILE A 50 1.88 -1.66 -4.20
N LEU A 51 2.82 -0.72 -4.40
CA LEU A 51 2.57 0.44 -5.24
C LEU A 51 2.39 0.05 -6.70
N GLU A 52 3.14 -0.94 -7.18
CA GLU A 52 2.96 -1.44 -8.53
C GLU A 52 1.56 -2.01 -8.71
N ALA A 53 1.07 -2.76 -7.72
CA ALA A 53 -0.29 -3.30 -7.75
C ALA A 53 -1.34 -2.19 -7.73
N LEU A 54 -1.00 -1.02 -7.20
CA LEU A 54 -1.90 0.14 -7.14
C LEU A 54 -1.72 1.09 -8.34
N GLY A 55 -0.85 0.74 -9.27
CA GLY A 55 -0.58 1.61 -10.42
C GLY A 55 0.18 2.88 -10.06
N SER A 56 0.99 2.83 -9.01
CA SER A 56 1.76 3.97 -8.53
C SER A 56 3.26 3.64 -8.50
N SER A 57 4.05 4.54 -7.97
CA SER A 57 5.50 4.36 -7.86
C SER A 57 5.97 4.98 -6.55
N LEU A 58 7.19 4.66 -6.13
CA LEU A 58 7.78 5.28 -4.96
C LEU A 58 7.87 6.79 -5.12
N SER A 59 8.24 7.25 -6.31
CA SER A 59 8.34 8.68 -6.59
C SER A 59 7.02 9.39 -6.35
N ASP A 60 5.93 8.85 -6.91
CA ASP A 60 4.60 9.45 -6.75
C ASP A 60 4.12 9.34 -5.30
N PHE A 61 4.40 8.21 -4.67
CA PHE A 61 3.95 7.96 -3.30
C PHE A 61 4.56 8.94 -2.31
N PHE A 62 5.82 9.27 -2.48
CA PHE A 62 6.54 10.18 -1.58
C PHE A 62 6.56 11.62 -2.06
N LYS A 63 5.88 11.92 -3.14
CA LYS A 63 5.79 13.27 -3.65
C LYS A 63 4.96 14.12 -2.71
N GLU A 64 5.53 15.27 -2.30
CA GLU A 64 4.79 16.19 -1.45
C GLU A 64 3.91 17.08 -2.31
N GLU A 65 2.67 17.25 -1.85
CA GLU A 65 1.75 18.18 -2.48
C GLU A 65 1.80 19.51 -1.75
N LYS A 66 1.71 20.56 -2.52
CA LYS A 66 1.68 21.90 -1.96
C LYS A 66 0.40 22.61 -2.30
#